data_8f342fde49de8688135a5f94425dd290
#
_entry.id   8f342fde49de8688135a5f94425dd290
#
_cell.length_a   1.000
_cell.length_b   1.000
_cell.length_c   1.000
_cell.angle_alpha   90.00
_cell.angle_beta   90.00
_cell.angle_gamma   90.00
#
_symmetry.space_group_name_H-M   'P 1'
#
loop_
_entity.id
_entity.type
_entity.pdbx_description
1 polymer ?
#
loop_
_entity_poly.entity_id
_entity_poly.type
_entity_poly.pdbx_seq_one_letter_code
_entity_poly.pdbx_strand_id
1 'polypeptide(L)'
;MLNRIRIIAGLGNPEAKYERTLHNAGFWFVDALAGKYGGEFRFDKKFGAEYCRIDLHGDDVWLVKPQNYMNMSGGPVRAVLDYYRLHVGDLLVAHDEIDLLPGTARLKDAGGHGGHNGIRDVIQHCGAEFLRLRIGVGHPGEKSKVTSYVLKPGSSEVERAVENSITEAVDVMALLLDQGLSAAQKALHTRD
;
A
#
# COMPACT_ATOMS: atom_id res chain seq x y z
N MET A 1 -14.37 -5.83 17.71
CA MET A 1 -14.94 -5.42 16.41
C MET A 1 -13.93 -5.71 15.32
N LEU A 2 -14.34 -6.40 14.28
CA LEU A 2 -13.51 -6.53 13.08
C LEU A 2 -13.36 -5.14 12.47
N ASN A 3 -12.11 -4.65 12.36
CA ASN A 3 -11.84 -3.43 11.63
C ASN A 3 -12.23 -3.67 10.17
N ARG A 4 -13.23 -2.96 9.71
CA ARG A 4 -13.73 -3.10 8.35
C ARG A 4 -12.97 -2.13 7.46
N ILE A 5 -11.98 -2.64 6.74
CA ILE A 5 -11.23 -1.82 5.80
C ILE A 5 -12.16 -1.27 4.72
N ARG A 6 -12.16 0.05 4.57
CA ARG A 6 -12.95 0.79 3.58
C ARG A 6 -12.08 1.55 2.59
N ILE A 7 -10.83 1.83 2.96
CA ILE A 7 -9.85 2.50 2.11
C ILE A 7 -8.57 1.70 2.08
N ILE A 8 -8.05 1.47 0.87
CA ILE A 8 -6.73 0.91 0.63
C ILE A 8 -5.93 1.93 -0.17
N ALA A 9 -4.93 2.53 0.46
CA ALA A 9 -4.04 3.49 -0.18
C ALA A 9 -2.72 2.81 -0.54
N GLY A 10 -2.31 2.94 -1.80
CA GLY A 10 -0.97 2.55 -2.24
C GLY A 10 -0.09 3.78 -2.34
N LEU A 11 1.13 3.71 -1.81
CA LEU A 11 2.07 4.84 -1.85
C LEU A 11 3.06 4.71 -3.01
N GLY A 12 3.35 5.84 -3.62
CA GLY A 12 4.28 5.98 -4.74
C GLY A 12 4.49 7.43 -5.12
N ASN A 13 5.42 7.66 -6.03
CA ASN A 13 5.64 8.96 -6.66
C ASN A 13 4.91 9.01 -8.01
N PRO A 14 4.18 10.11 -8.32
CA PRO A 14 3.25 10.11 -9.45
C PRO A 14 3.89 10.30 -10.83
N GLU A 15 5.11 10.83 -10.92
CA GLU A 15 5.75 11.10 -12.22
C GLU A 15 6.14 9.80 -12.94
N ALA A 16 6.00 9.79 -14.25
CA ALA A 16 6.29 8.63 -15.10
C ALA A 16 7.70 8.04 -14.88
N LYS A 17 8.68 8.88 -14.58
CA LYS A 17 10.06 8.43 -14.30
C LYS A 17 10.19 7.53 -13.08
N TYR A 18 9.21 7.54 -12.16
CA TYR A 18 9.19 6.71 -10.97
C TYR A 18 8.33 5.46 -11.09
N GLU A 19 7.64 5.28 -12.21
CA GLU A 19 6.65 4.21 -12.42
C GLU A 19 7.20 2.82 -12.11
N ARG A 20 8.44 2.56 -12.49
CA ARG A 20 9.09 1.26 -12.31
C ARG A 20 10.02 1.18 -11.12
N THR A 21 10.09 2.21 -10.29
CA THR A 21 10.95 2.21 -9.11
C THR A 21 10.35 1.36 -7.99
N LEU A 22 11.20 0.77 -7.16
CA LEU A 22 10.77 -0.06 -6.03
C LEU A 22 9.92 0.73 -5.02
N HIS A 23 10.16 2.02 -4.91
CA HIS A 23 9.38 2.90 -4.02
C HIS A 23 7.90 3.01 -4.44
N ASN A 24 7.58 2.61 -5.67
CA ASN A 24 6.21 2.58 -6.19
C ASN A 24 5.51 1.23 -6.02
N ALA A 25 6.08 0.29 -5.28
CA ALA A 25 5.46 -1.03 -5.03
C ALA A 25 4.04 -0.91 -4.46
N GLY A 26 3.75 0.11 -3.65
CA GLY A 26 2.40 0.38 -3.16
C GLY A 26 1.42 0.71 -4.30
N PHE A 27 1.84 1.50 -5.27
CA PHE A 27 1.03 1.78 -6.48
C PHE A 27 0.79 0.50 -7.28
N TRP A 28 1.81 -0.34 -7.46
CA TRP A 28 1.66 -1.61 -8.17
C TRP A 28 0.60 -2.50 -7.53
N PHE A 29 0.58 -2.55 -6.20
CA PHE A 29 -0.41 -3.35 -5.47
C PHE A 29 -1.84 -2.87 -5.73
N VAL A 30 -2.13 -1.58 -5.57
CA VAL A 30 -3.51 -1.08 -5.78
C VAL A 30 -3.91 -1.12 -7.25
N ASP A 31 -2.97 -0.98 -8.19
CA ASP A 31 -3.22 -1.19 -9.62
C ASP A 31 -3.61 -2.65 -9.91
N ALA A 32 -2.89 -3.62 -9.33
CA ALA A 32 -3.21 -5.04 -9.46
C ALA A 32 -4.57 -5.37 -8.85
N LEU A 33 -4.87 -4.80 -7.68
CA LEU A 33 -6.16 -4.98 -7.00
C LEU A 33 -7.31 -4.40 -7.83
N ALA A 34 -7.15 -3.19 -8.36
CA ALA A 34 -8.13 -2.57 -9.25
C ALA A 34 -8.35 -3.43 -10.51
N GLY A 35 -7.27 -3.94 -11.11
CA GLY A 35 -7.35 -4.81 -12.28
C GLY A 35 -8.15 -6.08 -12.03
N LYS A 36 -7.99 -6.69 -10.87
CA LYS A 36 -8.74 -7.91 -10.50
C LYS A 36 -10.24 -7.64 -10.31
N TYR A 37 -10.61 -6.51 -9.75
CA TYR A 37 -11.99 -6.19 -9.37
C TYR A 37 -12.64 -5.15 -10.28
N GLY A 38 -12.03 -4.82 -11.42
CA GLY A 38 -12.62 -3.93 -12.44
C GLY A 38 -12.67 -2.45 -12.05
N GLY A 39 -11.80 -2.00 -11.14
CA GLY A 39 -11.71 -0.59 -10.78
C GLY A 39 -10.94 0.21 -11.81
N GLU A 40 -11.39 1.42 -12.08
CA GLU A 40 -10.73 2.36 -13.00
C GLU A 40 -10.35 3.64 -12.25
N PHE A 41 -9.05 3.89 -12.09
CA PHE A 41 -8.57 5.07 -11.41
C PHE A 41 -8.84 6.34 -12.19
N ARG A 42 -9.30 7.38 -11.48
CA ARG A 42 -9.47 8.73 -12.00
C ARG A 42 -8.92 9.73 -11.00
N PHE A 43 -8.22 10.74 -11.50
CA PHE A 43 -7.74 11.82 -10.66
C PHE A 43 -8.89 12.70 -10.18
N ASP A 44 -8.88 13.03 -8.87
CA ASP A 44 -9.80 14.02 -8.31
C ASP A 44 -9.00 15.08 -7.53
N LYS A 45 -9.11 16.30 -7.97
CA LYS A 45 -8.41 17.45 -7.39
C LYS A 45 -8.75 17.66 -5.90
N LYS A 46 -9.98 17.34 -5.49
CA LYS A 46 -10.39 17.53 -4.09
C LYS A 46 -9.59 16.65 -3.12
N PHE A 47 -9.10 15.50 -3.60
CA PHE A 47 -8.26 14.60 -2.80
C PHE A 47 -6.77 14.78 -3.08
N GLY A 48 -6.41 15.31 -4.26
CA GLY A 48 -5.04 15.27 -4.72
C GLY A 48 -4.57 13.85 -4.99
N ALA A 49 -5.45 12.98 -5.43
CA ALA A 49 -5.22 11.55 -5.64
C ALA A 49 -5.99 11.01 -6.83
N GLU A 50 -5.44 9.97 -7.44
CA GLU A 50 -6.25 9.07 -8.26
C GLU A 50 -6.97 8.10 -7.33
N TYR A 51 -8.22 7.81 -7.61
CA TYR A 51 -9.00 6.89 -6.81
C TYR A 51 -10.03 6.14 -7.65
N CYS A 52 -10.46 4.99 -7.14
CA CYS A 52 -11.57 4.24 -7.71
C CYS A 52 -12.26 3.44 -6.62
N ARG A 53 -13.47 2.99 -6.91
CA ARG A 53 -14.22 2.08 -6.05
C ARG A 53 -14.19 0.67 -6.65
N ILE A 54 -14.00 -0.32 -5.80
CA ILE A 54 -14.18 -1.73 -6.14
C ILE A 54 -15.22 -2.35 -5.22
N ASP A 55 -15.86 -3.41 -5.69
CA ASP A 55 -16.66 -4.31 -4.86
C ASP A 55 -15.78 -5.48 -4.45
N LEU A 56 -15.52 -5.61 -3.16
CA LEU A 56 -14.73 -6.70 -2.62
C LEU A 56 -15.65 -7.63 -1.81
N HIS A 57 -16.25 -8.59 -2.50
CA HIS A 57 -17.21 -9.55 -1.96
C HIS A 57 -18.41 -8.90 -1.26
N GLY A 58 -19.00 -7.89 -1.89
CA GLY A 58 -20.17 -7.17 -1.38
C GLY A 58 -19.85 -5.94 -0.53
N ASP A 59 -18.58 -5.67 -0.27
CA ASP A 59 -18.13 -4.48 0.44
C ASP A 59 -17.52 -3.45 -0.52
N ASP A 60 -18.01 -2.21 -0.43
CA ASP A 60 -17.42 -1.10 -1.17
C ASP A 60 -16.09 -0.71 -0.53
N VAL A 61 -15.02 -0.76 -1.32
CA VAL A 61 -13.66 -0.36 -0.92
C VAL A 61 -13.13 0.67 -1.90
N TRP A 62 -12.59 1.75 -1.36
CA TRP A 62 -11.95 2.81 -2.15
C TRP A 62 -10.45 2.55 -2.25
N LEU A 63 -9.94 2.52 -3.47
CA LEU A 63 -8.51 2.43 -3.74
C LEU A 63 -7.99 3.83 -4.02
N VAL A 64 -6.85 4.20 -3.42
CA VAL A 64 -6.31 5.56 -3.47
C VAL A 64 -4.82 5.51 -3.83
N LYS A 65 -4.43 6.30 -4.82
CA LYS A 65 -3.03 6.59 -5.15
C LYS A 65 -2.78 8.08 -4.97
N PRO A 66 -2.14 8.51 -3.85
CA PRO A 66 -1.78 9.91 -3.67
C PRO A 66 -0.93 10.40 -4.85
N GLN A 67 -1.22 11.59 -5.36
CA GLN A 67 -0.54 12.16 -6.53
C GLN A 67 0.42 13.30 -6.14
N ASN A 68 0.75 13.43 -4.87
CA ASN A 68 1.86 14.23 -4.38
C ASN A 68 3.14 13.37 -4.33
N TYR A 69 4.30 13.99 -4.14
CA TYR A 69 5.53 13.23 -3.88
C TYR A 69 5.38 12.36 -2.63
N MET A 70 6.17 11.30 -2.55
CA MET A 70 6.09 10.29 -1.49
C MET A 70 6.02 10.91 -0.08
N ASN A 71 6.86 11.89 0.22
CA ASN A 71 6.90 12.55 1.52
C ASN A 71 5.69 13.44 1.82
N MET A 72 4.74 13.54 0.90
CA MET A 72 3.48 14.29 1.02
C MET A 72 2.26 13.40 0.81
N SER A 73 2.38 12.12 1.08
CA SER A 73 1.30 11.14 0.87
C SER A 73 0.15 11.28 1.85
N GLY A 74 0.38 11.86 3.03
CA GLY A 74 -0.62 11.91 4.12
C GLY A 74 -1.80 12.82 3.87
N GLY A 75 -1.59 13.96 3.21
CA GLY A 75 -2.65 14.92 2.91
C GLY A 75 -3.78 14.31 2.08
N PRO A 76 -3.48 13.70 0.92
CA PRO A 76 -4.50 13.02 0.12
C PRO A 76 -5.23 11.89 0.85
N VAL A 77 -4.52 11.07 1.63
CA VAL A 77 -5.14 9.99 2.42
C VAL A 77 -6.10 10.58 3.45
N ARG A 78 -5.68 11.62 4.17
CA ARG A 78 -6.54 12.30 5.14
C ARG A 78 -7.79 12.89 4.47
N ALA A 79 -7.63 13.50 3.30
CA ALA A 79 -8.75 14.08 2.56
C ALA A 79 -9.83 13.05 2.19
N VAL A 80 -9.42 11.84 1.80
CA VAL A 80 -10.36 10.75 1.48
C VAL A 80 -11.07 10.25 2.75
N LEU A 81 -10.32 10.05 3.84
CA LEU A 81 -10.92 9.65 5.12
C LEU A 81 -11.97 10.64 5.59
N ASP A 82 -11.66 11.94 5.55
CA ASP A 82 -12.59 13.00 5.99
C ASP A 82 -13.83 13.07 5.11
N TYR A 83 -13.65 12.96 3.80
CA TYR A 83 -14.78 13.04 2.86
C TYR A 83 -15.82 11.94 3.09
N TYR A 84 -15.35 10.71 3.32
CA TYR A 84 -16.23 9.56 3.57
C TYR A 84 -16.54 9.38 5.06
N ARG A 85 -16.09 10.28 5.92
CA ARG A 85 -16.30 10.25 7.38
C ARG A 85 -15.85 8.93 7.99
N LEU A 86 -14.67 8.47 7.59
CA LEU A 86 -14.07 7.23 8.03
C LEU A 86 -12.99 7.48 9.09
N HIS A 87 -12.74 6.45 9.89
CA HIS A 87 -11.70 6.47 10.91
C HIS A 87 -10.39 5.92 10.34
N VAL A 88 -9.26 6.26 10.98
CA VAL A 88 -7.96 5.73 10.60
C VAL A 88 -7.92 4.19 10.68
N GLY A 89 -8.71 3.58 11.56
CA GLY A 89 -8.85 2.12 11.67
C GLY A 89 -9.50 1.46 10.44
N ASP A 90 -10.14 2.23 9.55
CA ASP A 90 -10.74 1.74 8.31
C ASP A 90 -9.74 1.76 7.14
N LEU A 91 -8.50 2.18 7.39
CA LEU A 91 -7.45 2.38 6.40
C LEU A 91 -6.44 1.23 6.40
N LEU A 92 -6.10 0.75 5.20
CA LEU A 92 -4.91 -0.04 4.94
C LEU A 92 -4.00 0.73 3.99
N VAL A 93 -2.70 0.81 4.32
CA VAL A 93 -1.69 1.44 3.47
C VAL A 93 -0.71 0.38 2.97
N ALA A 94 -0.55 0.29 1.65
CA ALA A 94 0.43 -0.57 1.00
C ALA A 94 1.67 0.26 0.64
N HIS A 95 2.85 -0.27 0.98
CA HIS A 95 4.12 0.42 0.75
C HIS A 95 5.29 -0.56 0.60
N ASP A 96 6.37 -0.08 0.00
CA ASP A 96 7.63 -0.83 -0.08
C ASP A 96 8.30 -0.94 1.30
N GLU A 97 8.91 -2.09 1.56
CA GLU A 97 9.57 -2.40 2.82
C GLU A 97 10.95 -2.99 2.58
N ILE A 98 11.99 -2.26 3.02
CA ILE A 98 13.38 -2.71 2.86
C ILE A 98 13.80 -3.81 3.84
N ASP A 99 13.08 -3.96 4.94
CA ASP A 99 13.38 -4.97 5.97
C ASP A 99 12.78 -6.35 5.67
N LEU A 100 12.10 -6.50 4.54
CA LEU A 100 11.60 -7.76 4.03
C LEU A 100 12.25 -8.09 2.69
N LEU A 101 12.54 -9.37 2.48
CA LEU A 101 13.09 -9.84 1.21
C LEU A 101 12.08 -9.70 0.07
N PRO A 102 12.54 -9.47 -1.17
CA PRO A 102 11.65 -9.54 -2.33
C PRO A 102 10.95 -10.91 -2.39
N GLY A 103 9.66 -10.91 -2.65
CA GLY A 103 8.84 -12.13 -2.62
C GLY A 103 8.10 -12.33 -1.30
N THR A 104 8.37 -11.51 -0.29
CA THR A 104 7.72 -11.55 1.01
C THR A 104 6.83 -10.32 1.20
N ALA A 105 5.55 -10.53 1.49
CA ALA A 105 4.64 -9.48 1.91
C ALA A 105 4.06 -9.81 3.30
N ARG A 106 3.82 -8.81 4.12
CA ARG A 106 3.32 -8.97 5.49
C ARG A 106 2.25 -7.91 5.81
N LEU A 107 1.19 -8.35 6.45
CA LEU A 107 0.20 -7.46 7.05
C LEU A 107 0.61 -7.16 8.50
N LYS A 108 0.51 -5.88 8.87
CA LYS A 108 0.85 -5.41 10.22
C LYS A 108 -0.19 -4.40 10.68
N ASP A 109 -0.61 -4.51 11.94
CA ASP A 109 -1.48 -3.52 12.57
C ASP A 109 -0.64 -2.47 13.28
N ALA A 110 -0.91 -1.20 12.96
CA ALA A 110 -0.26 -0.04 13.59
C ALA A 110 1.28 -0.05 13.52
N GLY A 111 1.90 0.84 14.24
CA GLY A 111 3.35 0.92 14.39
C GLY A 111 3.98 2.21 13.85
N GLY A 112 5.31 2.29 13.94
CA GLY A 112 6.10 3.43 13.47
C GLY A 112 6.27 3.44 11.95
N HIS A 113 7.04 4.43 11.45
CA HIS A 113 7.24 4.60 10.01
C HIS A 113 8.44 3.81 9.44
N GLY A 114 9.33 3.30 10.29
CA GLY A 114 10.49 2.51 9.85
C GLY A 114 11.44 3.25 8.90
N GLY A 115 11.43 4.58 8.89
CA GLY A 115 12.22 5.39 7.96
C GLY A 115 11.55 5.64 6.60
N HIS A 116 10.37 5.08 6.35
CA HIS A 116 9.61 5.31 5.11
C HIS A 116 8.94 6.68 5.16
N ASN A 117 9.33 7.59 4.26
CA ASN A 117 8.86 8.98 4.29
C ASN A 117 7.35 9.13 4.01
N GLY A 118 6.79 8.28 3.17
CA GLY A 118 5.35 8.27 2.91
C GLY A 118 4.55 7.84 4.13
N ILE A 119 4.96 6.77 4.80
CA ILE A 119 4.33 6.31 6.04
C ILE A 119 4.46 7.37 7.14
N ARG A 120 5.62 8.00 7.25
CA ARG A 120 5.82 9.11 8.22
C ARG A 120 4.78 10.21 8.02
N ASP A 121 4.55 10.63 6.79
CA ASP A 121 3.59 11.69 6.49
C ASP A 121 2.14 11.25 6.71
N VAL A 122 1.79 10.00 6.38
CA VAL A 122 0.46 9.45 6.70
C VAL A 122 0.24 9.43 8.21
N ILE A 123 1.22 9.00 8.99
CA ILE A 123 1.13 9.02 10.47
C ILE A 123 0.92 10.44 10.98
N GLN A 124 1.65 11.41 10.43
CA GLN A 124 1.54 12.83 10.83
C GLN A 124 0.13 13.38 10.59
N HIS A 125 -0.54 12.98 9.51
CA HIS A 125 -1.88 13.47 9.15
C HIS A 125 -3.03 12.66 9.75
N CYS A 126 -2.84 11.35 9.93
CA CYS A 126 -3.91 10.41 10.27
C CYS A 126 -3.73 9.70 11.62
N GLY A 127 -2.52 9.76 12.22
CA GLY A 127 -2.16 8.88 13.33
C GLY A 127 -1.66 7.52 12.84
N ALA A 128 -1.14 6.71 13.75
CA ALA A 128 -0.45 5.46 13.43
C ALA A 128 -1.35 4.20 13.42
N GLU A 129 -2.62 4.34 13.77
CA GLU A 129 -3.54 3.22 14.03
C GLU A 129 -4.23 2.69 12.77
N PHE A 130 -3.45 2.46 11.69
CA PHE A 130 -3.93 1.87 10.45
C PHE A 130 -3.20 0.57 10.14
N LEU A 131 -3.84 -0.29 9.33
CA LEU A 131 -3.20 -1.51 8.82
C LEU A 131 -2.17 -1.18 7.75
N ARG A 132 -1.14 -2.00 7.65
CA ARG A 132 -0.10 -1.88 6.64
C ARG A 132 0.08 -3.18 5.90
N LEU A 133 0.16 -3.08 4.58
CA LEU A 133 0.71 -4.13 3.74
C LEU A 133 2.14 -3.74 3.42
N ARG A 134 3.08 -4.46 4.03
CA ARG A 134 4.52 -4.28 3.84
C ARG A 134 4.97 -5.17 2.70
N ILE A 135 5.37 -4.57 1.58
CA ILE A 135 5.79 -5.28 0.37
C ILE A 135 7.32 -5.30 0.34
N GLY A 136 7.92 -6.45 0.57
CA GLY A 136 9.37 -6.60 0.63
C GLY A 136 10.05 -6.26 -0.70
N VAL A 137 11.04 -5.38 -0.65
CA VAL A 137 11.86 -5.00 -1.81
C VAL A 137 13.36 -5.26 -1.58
N GLY A 138 13.73 -5.68 -0.37
CA GLY A 138 15.10 -5.93 0.02
C GLY A 138 15.83 -4.65 0.45
N HIS A 139 17.04 -4.84 0.99
CA HIS A 139 17.88 -3.79 1.54
C HIS A 139 19.21 -3.76 0.79
N PRO A 140 19.75 -2.56 0.47
CA PRO A 140 21.02 -2.44 -0.27
C PRO A 140 22.27 -2.76 0.56
N GLY A 141 22.12 -3.06 1.86
CA GLY A 141 23.21 -3.37 2.79
C GLY A 141 23.70 -2.20 3.61
N GLU A 142 23.59 -0.99 3.13
CA GLU A 142 24.00 0.24 3.81
C GLU A 142 22.85 1.24 3.87
N LYS A 143 22.63 1.84 5.05
CA LYS A 143 21.57 2.84 5.27
C LYS A 143 21.70 4.03 4.32
N SER A 144 22.91 4.48 4.02
CA SER A 144 23.18 5.60 3.11
C SER A 144 22.76 5.33 1.66
N LYS A 145 22.57 4.06 1.28
CA LYS A 145 22.19 3.65 -0.09
C LYS A 145 20.69 3.44 -0.25
N VAL A 146 19.90 3.48 0.81
CA VAL A 146 18.46 3.15 0.78
C VAL A 146 17.69 4.04 -0.18
N THR A 147 17.86 5.36 -0.09
CA THR A 147 17.14 6.31 -0.94
C THR A 147 17.39 6.04 -2.42
N SER A 148 18.67 5.87 -2.82
CA SER A 148 19.00 5.60 -4.22
C SER A 148 18.53 4.22 -4.67
N TYR A 149 18.52 3.23 -3.78
CA TYR A 149 18.06 1.87 -4.06
C TYR A 149 16.57 1.85 -4.39
N VAL A 150 15.71 2.46 -3.56
CA VAL A 150 14.26 2.42 -3.76
C VAL A 150 13.79 3.35 -4.88
N LEU A 151 14.56 4.38 -5.23
CA LEU A 151 14.26 5.30 -6.33
C LEU A 151 14.76 4.81 -7.70
N LYS A 152 15.14 3.54 -7.80
CA LYS A 152 15.53 2.88 -9.04
C LYS A 152 14.66 1.66 -9.30
N PRO A 153 14.54 1.21 -10.55
CA PRO A 153 14.02 -0.11 -10.85
C PRO A 153 14.88 -1.18 -10.16
N GLY A 154 14.25 -2.24 -9.70
CA GLY A 154 14.96 -3.42 -9.25
C GLY A 154 15.54 -4.22 -10.43
N SER A 155 16.38 -5.21 -10.13
CA SER A 155 16.73 -6.23 -11.11
C SER A 155 15.48 -6.96 -11.58
N SER A 156 15.54 -7.63 -12.72
CA SER A 156 14.42 -8.45 -13.23
C SER A 156 13.98 -9.51 -12.21
N GLU A 157 14.93 -10.10 -11.49
CA GLU A 157 14.66 -11.08 -10.44
C GLU A 157 13.92 -10.46 -9.25
N VAL A 158 14.38 -9.30 -8.78
CA VAL A 158 13.71 -8.55 -7.69
C VAL A 158 12.31 -8.13 -8.10
N GLU A 159 12.15 -7.54 -9.27
CA GLU A 159 10.83 -7.11 -9.75
C GLU A 159 9.85 -8.27 -9.83
N ARG A 160 10.28 -9.41 -10.36
CA ARG A 160 9.43 -10.61 -10.46
C ARG A 160 9.02 -11.11 -9.07
N ALA A 161 9.94 -11.15 -8.13
CA ALA A 161 9.64 -11.55 -6.76
C ALA A 161 8.64 -10.60 -6.09
N VAL A 162 8.81 -9.29 -6.28
CA VAL A 162 7.87 -8.28 -5.76
C VAL A 162 6.49 -8.46 -6.40
N GLU A 163 6.41 -8.63 -7.70
CA GLU A 163 5.13 -8.85 -8.42
C GLU A 163 4.43 -10.13 -7.92
N ASN A 164 5.17 -11.21 -7.66
CA ASN A 164 4.61 -12.45 -7.11
C ASN A 164 4.01 -12.21 -5.72
N SER A 165 4.71 -11.50 -4.84
CA SER A 165 4.20 -11.19 -3.51
C SER A 165 2.97 -10.27 -3.56
N ILE A 166 2.92 -9.36 -4.52
CA ILE A 166 1.73 -8.51 -4.77
C ILE A 166 0.54 -9.38 -5.18
N THR A 167 0.72 -10.33 -6.10
CA THR A 167 -0.36 -11.24 -6.50
C THR A 167 -0.90 -12.03 -5.30
N GLU A 168 -0.04 -12.54 -4.45
CA GLU A 168 -0.44 -13.23 -3.22
C GLU A 168 -1.20 -12.30 -2.26
N ALA A 169 -0.72 -11.06 -2.10
CA ALA A 169 -1.39 -10.06 -1.26
C ALA A 169 -2.78 -9.68 -1.80
N VAL A 170 -2.93 -9.52 -3.11
CA VAL A 170 -4.23 -9.28 -3.75
C VAL A 170 -5.21 -10.41 -3.42
N ASP A 171 -4.75 -11.66 -3.48
CA ASP A 171 -5.59 -12.84 -3.22
C ASP A 171 -6.11 -12.91 -1.79
N VAL A 172 -5.42 -12.32 -0.81
CA VAL A 172 -5.85 -12.37 0.59
C VAL A 172 -6.72 -11.17 1.02
N MET A 173 -6.94 -10.19 0.16
CA MET A 173 -7.74 -9.01 0.54
C MET A 173 -9.20 -9.35 0.86
N ALA A 174 -9.84 -10.21 0.06
CA ALA A 174 -11.19 -10.67 0.37
C ALA A 174 -11.26 -11.39 1.73
N LEU A 175 -10.28 -12.24 2.01
CA LEU A 175 -10.17 -12.95 3.29
C LEU A 175 -10.01 -11.97 4.46
N LEU A 176 -9.24 -10.88 4.26
CA LEU A 176 -9.08 -9.83 5.27
C LEU A 176 -10.43 -9.21 5.66
N LEU A 177 -11.27 -8.91 4.67
CA LEU A 177 -12.59 -8.33 4.93
C LEU A 177 -13.56 -9.34 5.53
N ASP A 178 -13.53 -10.58 5.05
CA ASP A 178 -14.48 -11.61 5.47
C ASP A 178 -14.16 -12.20 6.84
N GLN A 179 -12.89 -12.44 7.15
CA GLN A 179 -12.45 -13.19 8.33
C GLN A 179 -11.50 -12.41 9.26
N GLY A 180 -11.07 -11.23 8.86
CA GLY A 180 -10.23 -10.35 9.67
C GLY A 180 -8.73 -10.55 9.51
N LEU A 181 -7.98 -9.75 10.28
CA LEU A 181 -6.53 -9.63 10.14
C LEU A 181 -5.79 -10.93 10.42
N SER A 182 -6.13 -11.65 11.50
CA SER A 182 -5.40 -12.86 11.87
C SER A 182 -5.47 -13.94 10.79
N ALA A 183 -6.65 -14.15 10.19
CA ALA A 183 -6.82 -15.10 9.09
C ALA A 183 -6.03 -14.68 7.85
N ALA A 184 -6.08 -13.40 7.49
CA ALA A 184 -5.33 -12.87 6.37
C ALA A 184 -3.80 -12.95 6.58
N GLN A 185 -3.33 -12.63 7.79
CA GLN A 185 -1.92 -12.78 8.15
C GLN A 185 -1.46 -14.23 8.01
N LYS A 186 -2.23 -15.18 8.55
CA LYS A 186 -1.90 -16.59 8.46
C LYS A 186 -1.81 -17.04 7.00
N ALA A 187 -2.79 -16.67 6.17
CA ALA A 187 -2.80 -17.05 4.75
C ALA A 187 -1.63 -16.44 3.97
N LEU A 188 -1.27 -15.18 4.24
CA LEU A 188 -0.19 -14.48 3.54
C LEU A 188 1.19 -14.89 4.06
N HIS A 189 1.37 -15.00 5.38
CA HIS A 189 2.69 -15.22 6.00
C HIS A 189 3.15 -16.68 5.96
N THR A 190 2.30 -17.63 5.62
CA THR A 190 2.65 -19.06 5.48
C THR A 190 2.89 -19.48 4.03
N ARG A 191 2.80 -18.57 3.09
CA ARG A 191 3.15 -18.82 1.68
C ARG A 191 4.67 -18.73 1.53
N ASP A 192 5.31 -19.82 1.16
CA ASP A 192 6.75 -19.92 0.87
C ASP A 192 7.03 -19.83 -0.63
#